data_7fea85642c847782761ce91a8e599985
#
_entry.id   7fea85642c847782761ce91a8e599985
#
_cell.length_a   1.000
_cell.length_b   1.000
_cell.length_c   1.000
_cell.angle_alpha   90.00
_cell.angle_beta   90.00
_cell.angle_gamma   90.00
#
_symmetry.space_group_name_H-M   'P 1'
#
loop_
_entity.id
_entity.type
_entity.pdbx_description
1 polymer ?
#
loop_
_entity_poly.entity_id
_entity_poly.type
_entity_poly.pdbx_seq_one_letter_code
_entity_poly.pdbx_strand_id
1 'polypeptide(L)'
;MASQEVSIKQNVSIILKSDTKVLGEVMVVAYGTAKKESFTGSASVINNKKLELRPISNVTKGLEGQTTGLLTTSGSGQPGEAAKIVIRGYGSINASQDPLYVVDGIPFSGDMSSI
;
A
#
# COMPACT_ATOMS: atom_id res chain seq x y z
N MET A 1 3.42 22.66 14.32
CA MET A 1 3.43 23.30 15.65
C MET A 1 2.68 24.62 15.52
N ALA A 2 1.66 24.83 16.35
CA ALA A 2 0.98 26.11 16.38
C ALA A 2 1.87 27.13 17.12
N SER A 3 2.08 28.31 16.54
CA SER A 3 2.81 29.42 17.19
C SER A 3 1.94 30.08 18.22
N GLN A 4 2.45 30.26 19.43
CA GLN A 4 1.80 31.03 20.49
C GLN A 4 2.65 32.25 20.82
N GLU A 5 2.03 33.42 20.78
CA GLU A 5 2.65 34.66 21.27
C GLU A 5 2.29 34.86 22.73
N VAL A 6 3.29 35.00 23.58
CA VAL A 6 3.11 35.21 25.04
C VAL A 6 3.88 36.44 25.47
N SER A 7 3.21 37.35 26.19
CA SER A 7 3.83 38.54 26.78
C SER A 7 4.87 38.15 27.83
N ILE A 8 6.02 38.83 27.81
CA ILE A 8 7.14 38.55 28.72
C ILE A 8 6.75 38.99 30.14
N LYS A 9 6.59 37.98 31.02
CA LYS A 9 6.43 38.16 32.48
C LYS A 9 7.53 37.38 33.21
N GLN A 10 7.78 37.74 34.47
CA GLN A 10 8.88 37.17 35.26
C GLN A 10 8.83 35.65 35.46
N ASN A 11 7.66 35.02 35.33
CA ASN A 11 7.45 33.56 35.25
C ASN A 11 6.46 33.24 34.12
N VAL A 12 6.92 32.63 33.05
CA VAL A 12 6.11 32.21 31.91
C VAL A 12 6.04 30.69 31.90
N SER A 13 4.88 30.10 32.22
CA SER A 13 4.62 28.68 31.99
C SER A 13 3.87 28.53 30.66
N ILE A 14 4.54 27.96 29.69
CA ILE A 14 3.98 27.70 28.34
C ILE A 14 3.55 26.24 28.28
N ILE A 15 2.25 26.00 28.18
CA ILE A 15 1.69 24.69 27.90
C ILE A 15 1.54 24.55 26.37
N LEU A 16 2.43 23.83 25.74
CA LEU A 16 2.33 23.52 24.31
C LEU A 16 1.21 22.51 24.09
N LYS A 17 0.14 22.92 23.43
CA LYS A 17 -0.85 21.98 22.90
C LYS A 17 -0.28 21.32 21.66
N SER A 18 -0.27 19.98 21.65
CA SER A 18 0.08 19.22 20.45
C SER A 18 -0.97 19.49 19.38
N ASP A 19 -0.54 20.03 18.24
CA ASP A 19 -1.36 20.17 17.05
C ASP A 19 -1.42 18.81 16.35
N THR A 20 -2.32 17.94 16.78
CA THR A 20 -2.63 16.70 16.10
C THR A 20 -3.54 17.01 14.92
N LYS A 21 -2.98 17.48 13.82
CA LYS A 21 -3.65 17.36 12.53
C LYS A 21 -3.66 15.89 12.17
N VAL A 22 -4.76 15.23 12.46
CA VAL A 22 -5.06 13.90 11.91
C VAL A 22 -5.27 14.12 10.41
N LEU A 23 -4.22 13.87 9.63
CA LEU A 23 -4.34 13.73 8.19
C LEU A 23 -5.21 12.50 7.96
N GLY A 24 -6.44 12.70 7.52
CA GLY A 24 -7.31 11.59 7.11
C GLY A 24 -6.64 10.86 5.95
N GLU A 25 -5.98 9.75 6.24
CA GLU A 25 -5.34 8.92 5.23
C GLU A 25 -6.42 8.31 4.35
N VAL A 26 -6.46 8.72 3.09
CA VAL A 26 -7.40 8.21 2.09
C VAL A 26 -6.73 7.04 1.38
N MET A 27 -7.42 5.91 1.33
CA MET A 27 -6.96 4.71 0.65
C MET A 27 -7.75 4.53 -0.65
N VAL A 28 -7.04 4.23 -1.73
CA VAL A 28 -7.65 3.86 -3.00
C VAL A 28 -8.07 2.38 -2.89
N VAL A 29 -9.35 2.12 -3.11
CA VAL A 29 -9.91 0.76 -3.21
C VAL A 29 -10.27 0.46 -4.66
N ALA A 30 -10.54 -0.81 -4.99
CA ALA A 30 -10.69 -1.29 -6.36
C ALA A 30 -11.63 -0.43 -7.25
N TYR A 31 -12.67 0.16 -6.68
CA TYR A 31 -13.66 0.96 -7.41
C TYR A 31 -13.91 2.34 -6.81
N GLY A 32 -12.93 2.93 -6.15
CA GLY A 32 -13.07 4.27 -5.58
C GLY A 32 -12.05 4.61 -4.51
N THR A 33 -12.37 5.61 -3.71
CA THR A 33 -11.56 6.03 -2.58
C THR A 33 -12.35 5.85 -1.28
N ALA A 34 -11.73 5.27 -0.28
CA ALA A 34 -12.31 5.14 1.05
C ALA A 34 -11.38 5.74 2.10
N LYS A 35 -11.94 6.31 3.16
CA LYS A 35 -11.13 6.68 4.32
C LYS A 35 -10.65 5.41 5.00
N LYS A 36 -9.38 5.36 5.38
CA LYS A 36 -8.76 4.20 6.04
C LYS A 36 -9.56 3.76 7.28
N GLU A 37 -10.10 4.72 8.03
CA GLU A 37 -10.91 4.46 9.23
C GLU A 37 -12.26 3.80 8.94
N SER A 38 -12.84 4.02 7.75
CA SER A 38 -14.13 3.42 7.35
C SER A 38 -13.98 2.10 6.59
N PHE A 39 -12.73 1.69 6.29
CA PHE A 39 -12.49 0.44 5.60
C PHE A 39 -12.40 -0.72 6.59
N THR A 40 -13.43 -1.57 6.62
CA THR A 40 -13.51 -2.75 7.50
C THR A 40 -12.69 -3.95 7.01
N GLY A 41 -12.18 -3.89 5.78
CA GLY A 41 -11.33 -4.93 5.20
C GLY A 41 -9.86 -4.78 5.61
N SER A 42 -9.10 -5.86 5.49
CA SER A 42 -7.64 -5.80 5.64
C SER A 42 -7.01 -5.28 4.35
N ALA A 43 -6.32 -4.16 4.43
CA ALA A 43 -5.59 -3.58 3.32
C ALA A 43 -4.18 -3.17 3.74
N SER A 44 -3.24 -3.32 2.81
CA SER A 44 -1.86 -2.89 2.98
C SER A 44 -1.51 -1.91 1.88
N VAL A 45 -0.87 -0.81 2.24
CA VAL A 45 -0.41 0.21 1.30
C VAL A 45 1.10 0.08 1.14
N ILE A 46 1.57 -0.03 -0.10
CA ILE A 46 2.99 -0.10 -0.43
C ILE A 46 3.40 1.26 -0.98
N ASN A 47 4.42 1.86 -0.37
CA ASN A 47 4.91 3.17 -0.76
C ASN A 47 5.95 3.04 -1.90
N ASN A 48 5.87 3.91 -2.90
CA ASN A 48 6.81 3.98 -4.04
C ASN A 48 8.28 4.02 -3.61
N LYS A 49 8.61 4.75 -2.54
CA LYS A 49 9.97 4.84 -2.01
C LYS A 49 10.59 3.48 -1.68
N LYS A 50 9.78 2.49 -1.29
CA LYS A 50 10.27 1.14 -1.00
C LYS A 50 10.52 0.32 -2.26
N LEU A 51 9.81 0.62 -3.34
CA LEU A 51 9.96 -0.03 -4.63
C LEU A 51 11.17 0.52 -5.40
N GLU A 52 11.40 1.83 -5.36
CA GLU A 52 12.52 2.50 -6.05
C GLU A 52 13.91 2.07 -5.54
N LEU A 53 13.99 1.64 -4.28
CA LEU A 53 15.26 1.17 -3.68
C LEU A 53 15.72 -0.20 -4.22
N ARG A 54 14.88 -0.90 -4.97
CA ARG A 54 15.18 -2.23 -5.51
C ARG A 54 15.20 -2.17 -7.04
N PRO A 55 16.24 -2.67 -7.72
CA PRO A 55 16.22 -2.85 -9.17
C PRO A 55 15.20 -3.96 -9.50
N ILE A 56 13.96 -3.57 -9.71
CA ILE A 56 12.87 -4.50 -10.05
C ILE A 56 12.70 -4.51 -11.58
N SER A 57 12.71 -5.69 -12.16
CA SER A 57 12.42 -5.90 -13.58
C SER A 57 10.92 -6.02 -13.87
N ASN A 58 10.10 -6.19 -12.83
CA ASN A 58 8.66 -6.37 -12.96
C ASN A 58 7.97 -5.96 -11.64
N VAL A 59 6.81 -5.33 -11.74
CA VAL A 59 6.02 -4.85 -10.59
C VAL A 59 5.67 -6.00 -9.64
N THR A 60 5.33 -7.18 -10.17
CA THR A 60 4.97 -8.34 -9.34
C THR A 60 6.12 -8.81 -8.44
N LYS A 61 7.36 -8.78 -8.94
CA LYS A 61 8.56 -9.07 -8.13
C LYS A 61 8.84 -7.99 -7.08
N GLY A 62 8.50 -6.74 -7.38
CA GLY A 62 8.62 -5.64 -6.42
C GLY A 62 7.72 -5.78 -5.20
N LEU A 63 6.59 -6.46 -5.34
CA LEU A 63 5.64 -6.69 -4.25
C LEU A 63 6.08 -7.79 -3.28
N GLU A 64 7.07 -8.60 -3.66
CA GLU A 64 7.56 -9.70 -2.84
C GLU A 64 8.10 -9.23 -1.48
N GLY A 65 7.57 -9.81 -0.40
CA GLY A 65 7.99 -9.50 0.98
C GLY A 65 7.58 -8.12 1.48
N GLN A 66 6.77 -7.35 0.74
CA GLN A 66 6.34 -6.01 1.16
C GLN A 66 5.14 -6.03 2.09
N THR A 67 4.29 -7.05 2.00
CA THR A 67 3.09 -7.18 2.82
C THR A 67 2.92 -8.59 3.37
N THR A 68 2.29 -8.69 4.54
CA THR A 68 1.91 -9.98 5.13
C THR A 68 0.73 -10.58 4.35
N GLY A 69 0.75 -11.89 4.17
CA GLY A 69 -0.30 -12.62 3.45
C GLY A 69 -0.21 -12.58 1.93
N LEU A 70 0.83 -11.97 1.37
CA LEU A 70 1.14 -11.99 -0.05
C LEU A 70 2.23 -13.04 -0.29
N LEU A 71 1.89 -14.09 -1.04
CA LEU A 71 2.85 -15.08 -1.52
C LEU A 71 3.15 -14.80 -2.99
N THR A 72 4.40 -14.55 -3.30
CA THR A 72 4.88 -14.34 -4.65
C THR A 72 5.79 -15.49 -5.03
N THR A 73 5.46 -16.21 -6.11
CA THR A 73 6.24 -17.34 -6.59
C THR A 73 6.70 -17.05 -8.02
N SER A 74 8.00 -17.00 -8.24
CA SER A 74 8.57 -16.93 -9.57
C SER A 74 8.76 -18.35 -10.11
N GLY A 75 8.05 -18.71 -11.17
CA GLY A 75 8.12 -20.03 -11.78
C GLY A 75 9.41 -20.26 -12.57
N SER A 76 9.97 -19.19 -13.14
CA SER A 76 11.24 -19.21 -13.86
C SER A 76 12.10 -18.02 -13.46
N GLY A 77 13.40 -18.13 -13.71
CA GLY A 77 14.34 -17.02 -13.56
C GLY A 77 14.37 -16.08 -14.77
N GLN A 78 13.45 -16.20 -15.70
CA GLN A 78 13.47 -15.47 -16.97
C GLN A 78 13.18 -13.99 -16.75
N PRO A 79 14.00 -13.09 -17.30
CA PRO A 79 13.73 -11.65 -17.21
C PRO A 79 12.41 -11.29 -17.88
N GLY A 80 11.61 -10.44 -17.25
CA GLY A 80 10.32 -9.98 -17.79
C GLY A 80 9.12 -10.88 -17.48
N GLU A 81 9.31 -12.12 -16.98
CA GLU A 81 8.19 -12.95 -16.59
C GLU A 81 7.56 -12.46 -15.29
N ALA A 82 6.22 -12.38 -15.30
CA ALA A 82 5.45 -12.00 -14.12
C ALA A 82 5.50 -13.13 -13.07
N ALA A 83 5.73 -12.75 -11.82
CA ALA A 83 5.62 -13.70 -10.72
C ALA A 83 4.15 -13.98 -10.40
N LYS A 84 3.82 -15.24 -10.11
CA LYS A 84 2.48 -15.61 -9.66
C LYS A 84 2.25 -15.07 -8.25
N ILE A 85 1.14 -14.36 -8.08
CA ILE A 85 0.74 -13.76 -6.81
C ILE A 85 -0.44 -14.54 -6.24
N VAL A 86 -0.35 -14.91 -4.96
CA VAL A 86 -1.44 -15.52 -4.21
C VAL A 86 -1.66 -14.71 -2.95
N ILE A 87 -2.90 -14.28 -2.71
CA ILE A 87 -3.27 -13.47 -1.54
C ILE A 87 -3.96 -14.36 -0.52
N ARG A 88 -3.41 -14.38 0.71
CA ARG A 88 -3.92 -15.17 1.86
C ARG A 88 -3.96 -16.68 1.63
N GLY A 89 -3.10 -17.20 0.77
CA GLY A 89 -2.98 -18.64 0.51
C GLY A 89 -4.03 -19.19 -0.44
N TYR A 90 -4.06 -20.51 -0.53
CA TYR A 90 -4.91 -21.24 -1.48
C TYR A 90 -6.30 -21.47 -0.85
N GLY A 91 -7.32 -20.77 -1.34
CA GLY A 91 -8.70 -20.85 -0.81
C GLY A 91 -9.57 -21.93 -1.47
N SER A 92 -9.21 -22.41 -2.66
CA SER A 92 -9.98 -23.40 -3.42
C SER A 92 -9.07 -24.32 -4.22
N ILE A 93 -9.50 -25.57 -4.42
CA ILE A 93 -8.80 -26.55 -5.26
C ILE A 93 -9.17 -26.38 -6.73
N ASN A 94 -10.42 -25.99 -7.03
CA ASN A 94 -10.98 -25.97 -8.38
C ASN A 94 -11.20 -24.58 -8.96
N ALA A 95 -11.09 -23.51 -8.15
CA ALA A 95 -11.26 -22.15 -8.62
C ALA A 95 -9.92 -21.48 -8.92
N SER A 96 -9.90 -20.52 -9.85
CA SER A 96 -8.74 -19.67 -10.08
C SER A 96 -8.39 -18.94 -8.79
N GLN A 97 -7.10 -18.87 -8.51
CA GLN A 97 -6.53 -18.26 -7.32
C GLN A 97 -5.82 -16.94 -7.66
N ASP A 98 -5.97 -16.51 -8.92
CA ASP A 98 -5.36 -15.28 -9.38
C ASP A 98 -6.08 -14.09 -8.76
N PRO A 99 -5.35 -13.13 -8.21
CA PRO A 99 -5.96 -11.94 -7.65
C PRO A 99 -6.55 -11.05 -8.76
N LEU A 100 -7.57 -10.30 -8.42
CA LEU A 100 -8.07 -9.25 -9.30
C LEU A 100 -7.08 -8.08 -9.30
N TYR A 101 -6.57 -7.74 -10.47
CA TYR A 101 -5.77 -6.54 -10.68
C TYR A 101 -6.65 -5.39 -11.11
N VAL A 102 -6.44 -4.23 -10.52
CA VAL A 102 -7.13 -3.00 -10.89
C VAL A 102 -6.08 -1.90 -11.08
N VAL A 103 -6.00 -1.36 -12.29
CA VAL A 103 -5.08 -0.28 -12.64
C VAL A 103 -5.89 0.98 -12.91
N ASP A 104 -5.62 2.04 -12.17
CA ASP A 104 -6.36 3.32 -12.26
C ASP A 104 -7.89 3.19 -12.17
N GLY A 105 -8.36 2.23 -11.36
CA GLY A 105 -9.79 1.97 -11.18
C GLY A 105 -10.44 1.06 -12.25
N ILE A 106 -9.66 0.58 -13.22
CA ILE A 106 -10.15 -0.30 -14.30
C ILE A 106 -9.64 -1.74 -14.02
N PRO A 107 -10.53 -2.75 -14.06
CA PRO A 107 -10.10 -4.13 -13.94
C PRO A 107 -9.17 -4.53 -15.10
N PHE A 108 -8.01 -5.05 -14.75
CA PHE A 108 -7.01 -5.50 -15.72
C PHE A 108 -6.97 -7.03 -15.75
N SER A 109 -7.22 -7.61 -16.92
CA SER A 109 -7.23 -9.06 -17.15
C SER A 109 -6.02 -9.54 -17.97
N GLY A 110 -5.07 -8.65 -18.25
CA GLY A 110 -3.88 -8.96 -19.03
C GLY A 110 -2.75 -9.55 -18.20
N ASP A 111 -1.67 -9.88 -18.89
CA ASP A 111 -0.44 -10.34 -18.24
C ASP A 111 0.28 -9.16 -17.58
N MET A 112 0.58 -9.31 -16.29
CA MET A 112 1.30 -8.30 -15.51
C MET A 112 2.76 -8.11 -15.95
N SER A 113 3.25 -8.92 -16.87
CA SER A 113 4.56 -8.72 -17.49
C SER A 113 4.60 -7.53 -18.46
N SER A 114 3.43 -7.08 -18.91
CA SER A 114 3.28 -5.97 -19.88
C SER A 114 3.14 -4.58 -19.26
N ILE A 115 3.16 -4.47 -17.93
CA ILE A 115 3.01 -3.22 -17.18
C ILE A 115 4.34 -2.70 -16.66
#